data_ffbe13a3b77b957b07eed1cb0eb039b4
#
_entry.id   ffbe13a3b77b957b07eed1cb0eb039b4
#
_cell.length_a   1.000
_cell.length_b   1.000
_cell.length_c   1.000
_cell.angle_alpha   90.00
_cell.angle_beta   90.00
_cell.angle_gamma   90.00
#
_symmetry.space_group_name_H-M   'P 1'
#
loop_
_entity.id
_entity.type
_entity.pdbx_description
1 polymer ?
#
loop_
_entity_poly.entity_id
_entity_poly.type
_entity_poly.pdbx_seq_one_letter_code
_entity_poly.pdbx_strand_id
1 'polypeptide(L)'
;MFLRVANFTQNLLNCLKAEFGEDKVFFFNNDFAREDSISACLKNSPVLFVDFLGDSISGQFQKVCTFEIYIIHATPSVNAKNRETSFYTQMDFLEKLDNKLQELKFNHCGVIMPTRLVKEYGEMTKNGFLTIYKREFEVTLYTNPYEEGEE
;
A
#
# COMPACT_ATOMS: atom_id res chain seq x y z
N MET A 1 -13.09 10.19 20.44
CA MET A 1 -12.28 8.97 20.36
C MET A 1 -11.01 9.20 19.55
N PHE A 2 -9.96 8.48 19.88
CA PHE A 2 -8.70 8.60 19.17
C PHE A 2 -8.71 7.82 17.87
N LEU A 3 -8.02 8.31 16.85
CA LEU A 3 -7.74 7.50 15.68
C LEU A 3 -6.57 6.57 16.00
N ARG A 4 -6.84 5.29 16.08
CA ARG A 4 -5.82 4.27 16.31
C ARG A 4 -5.23 3.80 14.98
N VAL A 5 -4.02 3.24 15.04
CA VAL A 5 -3.39 2.66 13.86
C VAL A 5 -4.30 1.63 13.20
N ALA A 6 -4.96 0.78 14.00
CA ALA A 6 -5.87 -0.24 13.47
C ALA A 6 -7.03 0.38 12.69
N ASN A 7 -7.64 1.43 13.26
CA ASN A 7 -8.76 2.12 12.61
C ASN A 7 -8.30 2.81 11.31
N PHE A 8 -7.17 3.50 11.35
CA PHE A 8 -6.61 4.12 10.17
C PHE A 8 -6.33 3.09 9.08
N THR A 9 -5.70 1.97 9.44
CA THR A 9 -5.35 0.91 8.51
C THR A 9 -6.60 0.33 7.86
N GLN A 10 -7.63 0.07 8.65
CA GLN A 10 -8.90 -0.46 8.14
C GLN A 10 -9.56 0.53 7.17
N ASN A 11 -9.59 1.80 7.53
CA ASN A 11 -10.15 2.85 6.67
C ASN A 11 -9.36 2.98 5.37
N LEU A 12 -8.03 2.92 5.46
CA LEU A 12 -7.17 2.96 4.30
C LEU A 12 -7.44 1.77 3.36
N LEU A 13 -7.47 0.56 3.91
CA LEU A 13 -7.75 -0.63 3.12
C LEU A 13 -9.12 -0.55 2.44
N ASN A 14 -10.14 -0.10 3.16
CA ASN A 14 -11.48 0.04 2.59
C ASN A 14 -11.52 1.05 1.43
N CYS A 15 -10.84 2.19 1.58
CA CYS A 15 -10.76 3.20 0.54
C CYS A 15 -10.01 2.69 -0.69
N LEU A 16 -8.90 1.97 -0.48
CA LEU A 16 -8.13 1.40 -1.59
C LEU A 16 -8.91 0.30 -2.31
N LYS A 17 -9.63 -0.53 -1.57
CA LYS A 17 -10.49 -1.56 -2.16
C LYS A 17 -11.61 -0.96 -2.99
N ALA A 18 -12.19 0.15 -2.53
CA ALA A 18 -13.22 0.85 -3.28
C ALA A 18 -12.67 1.44 -4.58
N GLU A 19 -11.43 1.90 -4.58
CA GLU A 19 -10.80 2.50 -5.76
C GLU A 19 -10.25 1.47 -6.74
N PHE A 20 -9.59 0.42 -6.24
CA PHE A 20 -8.85 -0.52 -7.07
C PHE A 20 -9.53 -1.88 -7.23
N GLY A 21 -10.45 -2.23 -6.34
CA GLY A 21 -11.13 -3.51 -6.31
C GLY A 21 -10.73 -4.34 -5.10
N GLU A 22 -11.66 -5.12 -4.56
CA GLU A 22 -11.40 -5.95 -3.38
C GLU A 22 -10.38 -7.06 -3.66
N ASP A 23 -10.31 -7.51 -4.89
CA ASP A 23 -9.40 -8.58 -5.32
C ASP A 23 -8.00 -8.08 -5.65
N LYS A 24 -7.75 -6.77 -5.49
CA LYS A 24 -6.44 -6.16 -5.78
C LYS A 24 -5.75 -5.55 -4.57
N VAL A 25 -6.41 -5.52 -3.40
CA VAL A 25 -5.86 -4.87 -2.21
C VAL A 25 -5.89 -5.83 -1.03
N PHE A 26 -4.72 -6.02 -0.41
CA PHE A 26 -4.55 -6.98 0.67
C PHE A 26 -3.73 -6.36 1.79
N PHE A 27 -3.93 -6.83 3.01
CA PHE A 27 -3.02 -6.56 4.10
C PHE A 27 -1.83 -7.52 4.01
N PHE A 28 -0.62 -6.98 4.16
CA PHE A 28 0.60 -7.79 4.10
C PHE A 28 0.64 -8.76 5.29
N ASN A 29 0.82 -10.04 4.99
CA ASN A 29 0.76 -11.12 5.97
C ASN A 29 1.82 -12.18 5.69
N ASN A 30 3.01 -11.74 5.28
CA ASN A 30 4.10 -12.63 4.86
C ASN A 30 3.72 -13.53 3.69
N ASP A 31 2.79 -13.09 2.86
CA ASP A 31 2.30 -13.86 1.71
C ASP A 31 3.41 -14.17 0.71
N PHE A 32 4.46 -13.35 0.69
CA PHE A 32 5.61 -13.57 -0.19
C PHE A 32 6.40 -14.83 0.16
N ALA A 33 6.18 -15.40 1.34
CA ALA A 33 6.79 -16.66 1.74
C ALA A 33 6.01 -17.88 1.26
N ARG A 34 4.81 -17.68 0.72
CA ARG A 34 3.91 -18.75 0.26
C ARG A 34 3.58 -18.57 -1.22
N GLU A 35 4.20 -19.38 -2.06
CA GLU A 35 3.98 -19.33 -3.50
C GLU A 35 2.52 -19.46 -3.91
N ASP A 36 1.79 -20.34 -3.26
CA ASP A 36 0.38 -20.57 -3.61
C ASP A 36 -0.49 -19.35 -3.32
N SER A 37 -0.25 -18.68 -2.21
CA SER A 37 -0.97 -17.45 -1.85
C SER A 37 -0.68 -16.34 -2.85
N ILE A 38 0.59 -16.18 -3.22
CA ILE A 38 1.00 -15.19 -4.21
C ILE A 38 0.36 -15.48 -5.57
N SER A 39 0.40 -16.73 -6.01
CA SER A 39 -0.17 -17.12 -7.31
C SER A 39 -1.65 -16.77 -7.39
N ALA A 40 -2.39 -16.99 -6.31
CA ALA A 40 -3.82 -16.67 -6.26
C ALA A 40 -4.05 -15.15 -6.37
N CYS A 41 -3.20 -14.35 -5.70
CA CYS A 41 -3.31 -12.89 -5.72
C CYS A 41 -2.90 -12.32 -7.09
N LEU A 42 -1.89 -12.89 -7.72
CA LEU A 42 -1.32 -12.34 -8.95
C LEU A 42 -2.19 -12.50 -10.20
N LYS A 43 -3.25 -13.31 -10.13
CA LYS A 43 -4.21 -13.40 -11.22
C LYS A 43 -4.80 -12.06 -11.61
N ASN A 44 -4.91 -11.14 -10.64
CA ASN A 44 -5.50 -9.84 -10.82
C ASN A 44 -4.45 -8.72 -10.75
N SER A 45 -3.18 -9.04 -10.99
CA SER A 45 -2.12 -8.03 -10.92
C SER A 45 -2.36 -6.87 -11.91
N PRO A 46 -1.96 -5.65 -11.61
CA PRO A 46 -1.22 -5.23 -10.40
C PRO A 46 -2.06 -5.35 -9.13
N VAL A 47 -1.40 -5.77 -8.04
CA VAL A 47 -2.05 -5.87 -6.73
C VAL A 47 -1.26 -5.06 -5.70
N LEU A 48 -1.95 -4.68 -4.62
CA LEU A 48 -1.38 -3.90 -3.53
C LEU A 48 -1.38 -4.71 -2.24
N PHE A 49 -0.26 -4.65 -1.52
CA PHE A 49 -0.17 -5.19 -0.16
C PHE A 49 0.24 -4.05 0.77
N VAL A 50 -0.58 -3.78 1.78
CA VAL A 50 -0.34 -2.70 2.75
C VAL A 50 0.28 -3.28 4.00
N ASP A 51 1.35 -2.67 4.49
CA ASP A 51 2.04 -3.07 5.72
C ASP A 51 2.30 -1.86 6.59
N PHE A 52 2.22 -2.06 7.91
CA PHE A 52 2.56 -1.05 8.90
C PHE A 52 3.97 -1.31 9.43
N LEU A 53 4.84 -0.31 9.34
CA LEU A 53 6.24 -0.47 9.75
C LEU A 53 6.51 -0.03 11.18
N GLY A 54 5.70 0.88 11.71
CA GLY A 54 5.91 1.40 13.04
C GLY A 54 5.60 2.88 13.13
N ASP A 55 5.83 3.45 14.30
CA ASP A 55 5.58 4.86 14.52
C ASP A 55 6.67 5.48 15.38
N SER A 56 6.66 6.82 15.44
CA SER A 56 7.44 7.59 16.39
C SER A 56 6.54 8.64 17.01
N ILE A 57 6.71 8.83 18.32
CA ILE A 57 5.97 9.84 19.05
C ILE A 57 6.59 11.19 18.72
N SER A 58 5.81 12.08 18.12
CA SER A 58 6.31 13.37 17.63
C SER A 58 5.88 14.55 18.52
N GLY A 59 5.03 14.29 19.49
CA GLY A 59 4.56 15.31 20.42
C GLY A 59 3.51 14.73 21.34
N GLN A 60 2.96 15.58 22.20
CA GLN A 60 1.89 15.15 23.07
C GLN A 60 0.64 14.84 22.22
N PHE A 61 0.09 13.66 22.39
CA PHE A 61 -1.11 13.21 21.67
C PHE A 61 -0.96 13.15 20.15
N GLN A 62 0.29 12.98 19.67
CA GLN A 62 0.48 12.80 18.23
C GLN A 62 1.65 11.87 17.94
N LYS A 63 1.53 11.14 16.85
CA LYS A 63 2.58 10.24 16.40
C LYS A 63 2.62 10.18 14.87
N VAL A 64 3.81 9.98 14.34
CA VAL A 64 4.02 9.78 12.91
C VAL A 64 4.10 8.29 12.65
N CYS A 65 3.19 7.79 11.84
CA CYS A 65 3.13 6.38 11.46
C CYS A 65 3.73 6.19 10.07
N THR A 66 4.52 5.15 9.91
CA THR A 66 5.13 4.79 8.64
C THR A 66 4.52 3.50 8.12
N PHE A 67 4.10 3.53 6.87
CA PHE A 67 3.51 2.41 6.16
C PHE A 67 4.26 2.14 4.88
N GLU A 68 4.13 0.93 4.38
CA GLU A 68 4.59 0.55 3.05
C GLU A 68 3.43 -0.05 2.26
N ILE A 69 3.43 0.20 0.96
CA ILE A 69 2.52 -0.47 0.05
C ILE A 69 3.37 -1.12 -1.03
N TYR A 70 3.27 -2.44 -1.14
CA TYR A 70 3.92 -3.19 -2.21
C TYR A 70 3.01 -3.20 -3.42
N ILE A 71 3.54 -2.80 -4.55
CA ILE A 71 2.85 -2.83 -5.84
C ILE A 71 3.48 -3.97 -6.65
N ILE A 72 2.71 -5.03 -6.85
CA ILE A 72 3.21 -6.25 -7.46
C ILE A 72 2.54 -6.47 -8.80
N HIS A 73 3.33 -6.65 -9.83
CA HIS A 73 2.85 -6.97 -11.17
C HIS A 73 3.56 -8.19 -11.71
N ALA A 74 2.80 -9.09 -12.32
CA ALA A 74 3.34 -10.26 -12.99
C ALA A 74 2.99 -10.19 -14.47
N THR A 75 3.99 -10.45 -15.33
CA THR A 75 3.76 -10.60 -16.76
C THR A 75 4.25 -11.98 -17.19
N PRO A 76 3.47 -12.70 -18.01
CA PRO A 76 3.84 -14.06 -18.39
C PRO A 76 5.04 -14.13 -19.34
N SER A 77 5.47 -13.01 -19.91
CA SER A 77 6.48 -12.97 -20.96
C SER A 77 7.82 -12.44 -20.49
N VAL A 78 8.91 -13.06 -20.95
CA VAL A 78 10.27 -12.57 -20.78
C VAL A 78 10.67 -11.56 -21.86
N ASN A 79 9.81 -11.34 -22.86
CA ASN A 79 10.09 -10.42 -23.94
C ASN A 79 10.30 -9.02 -23.42
N ALA A 80 11.39 -8.35 -23.85
CA ALA A 80 11.75 -7.02 -23.40
C ALA A 80 10.63 -5.99 -23.63
N LYS A 81 9.95 -6.09 -24.76
CA LYS A 81 8.83 -5.19 -25.10
C LYS A 81 7.66 -5.37 -24.14
N ASN A 82 7.34 -6.61 -23.80
CA ASN A 82 6.26 -6.89 -22.86
C ASN A 82 6.62 -6.44 -21.44
N ARG A 83 7.90 -6.53 -21.05
CA ARG A 83 8.37 -6.01 -19.77
C ARG A 83 8.28 -4.50 -19.71
N GLU A 84 8.58 -3.82 -20.82
CA GLU A 84 8.45 -2.37 -20.92
C GLU A 84 6.98 -1.95 -20.80
N THR A 85 6.08 -2.64 -21.50
CA THR A 85 4.64 -2.40 -21.39
C THR A 85 4.14 -2.63 -19.97
N SER A 86 4.63 -3.69 -19.34
CA SER A 86 4.31 -4.01 -17.94
C SER A 86 4.77 -2.90 -16.99
N PHE A 87 5.96 -2.35 -17.25
CA PHE A 87 6.47 -1.21 -16.48
C PHE A 87 5.52 -0.01 -16.55
N TYR A 88 5.07 0.34 -17.76
CA TYR A 88 4.16 1.46 -17.92
C TYR A 88 2.83 1.22 -17.22
N THR A 89 2.29 0.01 -17.32
CA THR A 89 1.06 -0.37 -16.63
C THR A 89 1.22 -0.22 -15.12
N GLN A 90 2.34 -0.69 -14.60
CA GLN A 90 2.62 -0.64 -13.16
C GLN A 90 2.83 0.80 -12.69
N MET A 91 3.49 1.65 -13.50
CA MET A 91 3.70 3.05 -13.15
C MET A 91 2.39 3.85 -13.17
N ASP A 92 1.52 3.58 -14.14
CA ASP A 92 0.19 4.21 -14.17
C ASP A 92 -0.62 3.85 -12.93
N PHE A 93 -0.55 2.58 -12.54
CA PHE A 93 -1.21 2.09 -11.33
C PHE A 93 -0.65 2.77 -10.07
N LEU A 94 0.66 2.93 -10.02
CA LEU A 94 1.35 3.58 -8.91
C LEU A 94 0.97 5.07 -8.81
N GLU A 95 0.93 5.77 -9.94
CA GLU A 95 0.53 7.18 -9.96
C GLU A 95 -0.90 7.36 -9.47
N LYS A 96 -1.79 6.46 -9.87
CA LYS A 96 -3.17 6.45 -9.39
C LYS A 96 -3.21 6.23 -7.88
N LEU A 97 -2.37 5.32 -7.37
CA LEU A 97 -2.25 5.09 -5.93
C LEU A 97 -1.77 6.34 -5.21
N ASP A 98 -0.72 6.97 -5.70
CA ASP A 98 -0.16 8.17 -5.08
C ASP A 98 -1.20 9.30 -5.02
N ASN A 99 -1.93 9.50 -6.10
CA ASN A 99 -2.99 10.51 -6.15
C ASN A 99 -4.10 10.18 -5.15
N LYS A 100 -4.48 8.92 -5.08
CA LYS A 100 -5.52 8.49 -4.13
C LYS A 100 -5.07 8.71 -2.69
N LEU A 101 -3.84 8.35 -2.35
CA LEU A 101 -3.31 8.55 -0.99
C LEU A 101 -3.35 10.02 -0.59
N GLN A 102 -2.99 10.92 -1.50
CA GLN A 102 -2.98 12.36 -1.21
C GLN A 102 -4.38 12.96 -1.10
N GLU A 103 -5.37 12.36 -1.75
CA GLU A 103 -6.76 12.79 -1.64
C GLU A 103 -7.43 12.37 -0.34
N LEU A 104 -6.98 11.29 0.27
CA LEU A 104 -7.65 10.71 1.43
C LEU A 104 -7.55 11.64 2.63
N LYS A 105 -8.69 11.84 3.28
CA LYS A 105 -8.79 12.65 4.50
C LYS A 105 -9.60 11.88 5.51
N PHE A 106 -8.99 11.62 6.64
CA PHE A 106 -9.66 10.96 7.76
C PHE A 106 -9.61 11.89 8.96
N ASN A 107 -10.61 11.77 9.85
CA ASN A 107 -10.63 12.53 11.08
C ASN A 107 -9.43 12.15 11.95
N HIS A 108 -8.89 13.13 12.64
CA HIS A 108 -7.78 12.95 13.59
C HIS A 108 -6.47 12.47 12.93
N CYS A 109 -6.31 12.74 11.65
CA CYS A 109 -5.03 12.47 11.01
C CYS A 109 -4.64 13.59 10.05
N GLY A 110 -3.36 13.70 9.81
CA GLY A 110 -2.82 14.62 8.82
C GLY A 110 -2.93 14.04 7.41
N VAL A 111 -2.40 14.78 6.46
CA VAL A 111 -2.34 14.34 5.06
C VAL A 111 -1.41 13.14 4.96
N ILE A 112 -1.79 12.17 4.15
CA ILE A 112 -0.92 11.04 3.84
C ILE A 112 0.17 11.54 2.89
N MET A 113 1.44 11.33 3.29
CA MET A 113 2.60 11.83 2.56
C MET A 113 3.40 10.68 1.97
N PRO A 114 3.24 10.37 0.68
CA PRO A 114 4.16 9.44 0.03
C PRO A 114 5.58 9.97 0.10
N THR A 115 6.53 9.14 0.49
CA THR A 115 7.91 9.59 0.73
C THR A 115 8.91 8.97 -0.23
N ARG A 116 8.88 7.65 -0.39
CA ARG A 116 9.93 6.94 -1.09
C ARG A 116 9.37 5.80 -1.92
N LEU A 117 9.96 5.58 -3.10
CA LEU A 117 9.66 4.44 -3.94
C LEU A 117 10.94 3.66 -4.20
N VAL A 118 10.90 2.35 -3.98
CA VAL A 118 12.06 1.47 -4.19
C VAL A 118 11.62 0.25 -4.97
N LYS A 119 12.43 -0.15 -5.94
CA LYS A 119 12.24 -1.42 -6.63
C LYS A 119 12.84 -2.52 -5.76
N GLU A 120 11.98 -3.39 -5.26
CA GLU A 120 12.41 -4.48 -4.36
C GLU A 120 12.81 -5.75 -5.11
N TYR A 121 12.18 -6.00 -6.27
CA TYR A 121 12.33 -7.26 -6.95
C TYR A 121 12.01 -7.13 -8.43
N GLY A 122 12.73 -7.85 -9.26
CA GLY A 122 12.44 -7.91 -10.69
C GLY A 122 13.13 -9.12 -11.29
N GLU A 123 12.45 -10.28 -11.31
CA GLU A 123 13.01 -11.53 -11.81
C GLU A 123 11.95 -12.44 -12.42
N MET A 124 12.39 -13.38 -13.21
CA MET A 124 11.54 -14.43 -13.74
C MET A 124 11.24 -15.45 -12.66
N THR A 125 9.95 -15.75 -12.49
CA THR A 125 9.50 -16.78 -11.56
C THR A 125 8.56 -17.74 -12.29
N LYS A 126 8.09 -18.78 -11.61
CA LYS A 126 7.08 -19.67 -12.18
C LYS A 126 5.74 -18.97 -12.42
N ASN A 127 5.51 -17.81 -11.81
CA ASN A 127 4.33 -16.98 -12.02
C ASN A 127 4.53 -15.93 -13.12
N GLY A 128 5.61 -16.02 -13.90
CA GLY A 128 5.99 -15.06 -14.90
C GLY A 128 7.07 -14.11 -14.41
N PHE A 129 7.33 -13.04 -15.16
CA PHE A 129 8.27 -12.00 -14.73
C PHE A 129 7.59 -11.15 -13.67
N LEU A 130 8.10 -11.21 -12.45
CA LEU A 130 7.53 -10.55 -11.30
C LEU A 130 8.30 -9.28 -10.98
N THR A 131 7.58 -8.16 -10.87
CA THR A 131 8.18 -6.88 -10.48
C THR A 131 7.46 -6.35 -9.24
N ILE A 132 8.24 -6.00 -8.23
CA ILE A 132 7.71 -5.47 -6.97
C ILE A 132 8.32 -4.11 -6.71
N TYR A 133 7.48 -3.09 -6.60
CA TYR A 133 7.87 -1.78 -6.09
C TYR A 133 7.27 -1.58 -4.72
N LYS A 134 7.96 -0.82 -3.89
CA LYS A 134 7.53 -0.51 -2.54
C LYS A 134 7.40 0.99 -2.39
N ARG A 135 6.20 1.46 -2.10
CA ARG A 135 5.92 2.86 -1.80
C ARG A 135 5.84 3.04 -0.30
N GLU A 136 6.74 3.83 0.27
CA GLU A 136 6.64 4.24 1.66
C GLU A 136 5.82 5.51 1.77
N PHE A 137 5.05 5.62 2.84
CA PHE A 137 4.35 6.85 3.15
C PHE A 137 4.25 7.05 4.66
N GLU A 138 4.06 8.30 5.05
CA GLU A 138 3.91 8.68 6.44
C GLU A 138 2.57 9.37 6.65
N VAL A 139 2.02 9.22 7.83
CA VAL A 139 0.81 9.92 8.26
C VAL A 139 0.91 10.24 9.73
N THR A 140 0.53 11.46 10.12
CA THR A 140 0.48 11.85 11.52
C THR A 140 -0.90 11.54 12.06
N LEU A 141 -0.95 10.79 13.15
CA LEU A 141 -2.20 10.49 13.85
C LEU A 141 -2.26 11.30 15.14
N TYR A 142 -3.41 11.90 15.39
CA TYR A 142 -3.67 12.70 16.59
C TYR A 142 -4.51 11.89 17.56
N THR A 143 -4.04 11.78 18.79
CA THR A 143 -4.64 10.90 19.79
C THR A 143 -5.04 11.69 21.05
N ASN A 144 -5.64 12.87 20.85
CA ASN A 144 -6.01 13.75 21.95
C ASN A 144 -7.11 13.11 22.82
N PRO A 145 -6.84 12.81 24.09
CA PRO A 145 -7.83 12.19 24.97
C PRO A 145 -9.02 13.09 25.27
N TYR A 146 -8.89 14.40 25.07
CA TYR A 146 -9.98 15.34 25.32
C TYR A 146 -11.00 15.39 24.19
N GLU A 147 -10.73 14.70 23.09
CA GLU A 147 -11.64 14.59 21.96
C GLU A 147 -12.33 13.23 21.93
N GLU A 148 -12.26 12.49 23.00
CA GLU A 148 -12.88 11.17 23.10
C GLU A 148 -14.40 11.29 22.95
N GLY A 149 -14.94 10.49 22.05
CA GLY A 149 -16.38 10.50 21.77
C GLY A 149 -16.81 11.37 20.59
N GLU A 150 -15.89 12.10 19.99
CA GLU A 150 -16.19 12.99 18.85
C GLU A 150 -15.99 12.26 17.50
N GLU A 151 -16.60 11.17 17.31
CA GLU A 151 -16.46 10.44 16.06
C GLU A 151 -17.51 10.79 15.02
#